data_44ee9eb4dd35a0efd7ee7fe7ca156627
#
_entry.id   44ee9eb4dd35a0efd7ee7fe7ca156627
#
_cell.length_a   1.000
_cell.length_b   1.000
_cell.length_c   1.000
_cell.angle_alpha   90.00
_cell.angle_beta   90.00
_cell.angle_gamma   90.00
#
_symmetry.space_group_name_H-M   'P 1'
#
loop_
_entity.id
_entity.type
_entity.pdbx_description
1 polymer ?
#
loop_
_entity_poly.entity_id
_entity_poly.type
_entity_poly.pdbx_seq_one_letter_code
_entity_poly.pdbx_strand_id
1 'polypeptide(L)'
;MDLADFIRIGGAEPTLRFLIIGGYAVAAHGHTRATFDVDLLALRRDRMAWEQRLADLGLHRIGESSSFSQFTQPKGGDGLDLMWVDDSTFEKMWQASEIREFQGDSAHIPCLDHLLALKLHALRQALPHRTSKDAEDVETLVRRHRLNLNDPLYKALFLKYGNQELYDTFLRLLRNP
;
A
#
# COMPACT_ATOMS: atom_id res chain seq x y z
N MET A 1 13.49 5.93 12.96
CA MET A 1 13.57 4.99 11.80
C MET A 1 12.71 5.58 10.70
N ASP A 2 13.18 5.49 9.50
CA ASP A 2 12.50 5.92 8.29
C ASP A 2 12.28 4.73 7.34
N LEU A 3 11.80 4.99 6.12
CA LEU A 3 11.56 3.93 5.13
C LEU A 3 12.82 3.11 4.83
N ALA A 4 13.99 3.75 4.69
CA ALA A 4 15.24 3.05 4.37
C ALA A 4 15.63 2.08 5.49
N ASP A 5 15.40 2.46 6.75
CA ASP A 5 15.62 1.57 7.90
C ASP A 5 14.74 0.32 7.82
N PHE A 6 13.44 0.47 7.48
CA PHE A 6 12.53 -0.66 7.33
C PHE A 6 12.89 -1.55 6.14
N ILE A 7 13.38 -0.98 5.03
CA ILE A 7 13.89 -1.77 3.89
C ILE A 7 15.08 -2.61 4.32
N ARG A 8 16.04 -2.05 5.05
CA ARG A 8 17.23 -2.79 5.54
C ARG A 8 16.87 -3.87 6.54
N ILE A 9 15.88 -3.61 7.41
CA ILE A 9 15.39 -4.62 8.37
C ILE A 9 14.82 -5.83 7.64
N GLY A 10 13.94 -5.61 6.66
CA GLY A 10 13.40 -6.69 5.85
C GLY A 10 14.45 -7.37 4.96
N GLY A 11 15.41 -6.61 4.42
CA GLY A 11 16.53 -7.15 3.65
C GLY A 11 17.49 -8.03 4.47
N ALA A 12 17.63 -7.74 5.77
CA ALA A 12 18.44 -8.56 6.68
C ALA A 12 17.80 -9.91 7.05
N GLU A 13 16.48 -10.05 6.83
CA GLU A 13 15.71 -11.26 7.13
C GLU A 13 15.03 -11.75 5.84
N PRO A 14 15.73 -12.48 4.96
CA PRO A 14 15.21 -12.88 3.64
C PRO A 14 13.89 -13.67 3.68
N THR A 15 13.55 -14.24 4.84
CA THR A 15 12.29 -14.94 5.07
C THR A 15 11.11 -14.00 5.30
N LEU A 16 11.37 -12.75 5.74
CA LEU A 16 10.35 -11.73 6.00
C LEU A 16 10.11 -10.86 4.76
N ARG A 17 9.52 -11.44 3.73
CA ARG A 17 9.18 -10.71 2.50
C ARG A 17 8.07 -9.70 2.73
N PHE A 18 8.18 -8.54 2.07
CA PHE A 18 7.19 -7.47 2.12
C PHE A 18 7.14 -6.70 0.81
N LEU A 19 6.04 -5.98 0.61
CA LEU A 19 5.87 -4.96 -0.43
C LEU A 19 5.67 -3.62 0.26
N ILE A 20 6.35 -2.57 -0.21
CA ILE A 20 6.03 -1.20 0.19
C ILE A 20 4.73 -0.82 -0.50
N ILE A 21 3.73 -0.39 0.26
CA ILE A 21 2.43 0.04 -0.24
C ILE A 21 2.16 1.51 0.14
N GLY A 22 0.92 1.93 0.17
CA GLY A 22 0.53 3.26 0.67
C GLY A 22 1.14 4.43 -0.12
N GLY A 23 1.49 5.48 0.59
CA GLY A 23 1.97 6.74 0.00
C GLY A 23 3.29 6.61 -0.75
N TYR A 24 4.23 5.80 -0.26
CA TYR A 24 5.51 5.58 -0.93
C TYR A 24 5.36 4.81 -2.25
N ALA A 25 4.47 3.81 -2.31
CA ALA A 25 4.18 3.14 -3.58
C ALA A 25 3.50 4.07 -4.58
N VAL A 26 2.57 4.92 -4.13
CA VAL A 26 1.92 5.95 -4.95
C VAL A 26 2.96 6.93 -5.51
N ALA A 27 3.91 7.38 -4.69
CA ALA A 27 5.01 8.25 -5.13
C ALA A 27 5.91 7.56 -6.16
N ALA A 28 6.23 6.28 -5.97
CA ALA A 28 7.02 5.48 -6.90
C ALA A 28 6.33 5.26 -8.26
N HIS A 29 4.98 5.26 -8.30
CA HIS A 29 4.19 5.30 -9.53
C HIS A 29 3.98 6.72 -10.08
N GLY A 30 4.64 7.71 -9.48
CA GLY A 30 4.78 9.06 -10.05
C GLY A 30 3.87 10.13 -9.44
N HIS A 31 3.06 9.84 -8.43
CA HIS A 31 2.29 10.86 -7.71
C HIS A 31 2.96 11.21 -6.38
N THR A 32 3.88 12.18 -6.42
CA THR A 32 4.61 12.64 -5.24
C THR A 32 3.71 13.50 -4.35
N ARG A 33 3.49 13.03 -3.14
CA ARG A 33 2.81 13.76 -2.06
C ARG A 33 3.48 13.50 -0.71
N ALA A 34 3.20 14.35 0.26
CA ALA A 34 3.68 14.10 1.62
C ALA A 34 3.09 12.79 2.18
N THR A 35 3.98 11.96 2.72
CA THR A 35 3.63 10.76 3.49
C THR A 35 4.49 10.72 4.73
N PHE A 36 3.88 10.37 5.86
CA PHE A 36 4.53 10.37 7.17
C PHE A 36 4.58 8.96 7.78
N ASP A 37 3.83 8.02 7.20
CA ASP A 37 3.79 6.65 7.67
C ASP A 37 4.37 5.74 6.60
N VAL A 38 5.06 4.70 7.05
CA VAL A 38 5.52 3.61 6.19
C VAL A 38 4.45 2.51 6.21
N ASP A 39 3.91 2.21 5.05
CA ASP A 39 2.92 1.15 4.88
C ASP A 39 3.57 -0.06 4.20
N LEU A 40 3.56 -1.22 4.84
CA LEU A 40 4.06 -2.48 4.28
C LEU A 40 2.94 -3.51 4.17
N LEU A 41 2.99 -4.33 3.14
CA LEU A 41 2.14 -5.50 2.98
C LEU A 41 2.99 -6.75 3.15
N ALA A 42 2.61 -7.64 4.06
CA ALA A 42 3.37 -8.82 4.42
C ALA A 42 2.47 -10.05 4.60
N LEU A 43 3.10 -11.21 4.64
CA LEU A 43 2.44 -12.49 4.86
C LEU A 43 1.88 -12.60 6.28
N ARG A 44 0.62 -12.95 6.41
CA ARG A 44 -0.04 -13.15 7.72
C ARG A 44 0.63 -14.22 8.57
N ARG A 45 1.14 -15.27 7.95
CA ARG A 45 1.86 -16.34 8.68
C ARG A 45 3.14 -15.85 9.34
N ASP A 46 3.76 -14.79 8.81
CA ASP A 46 5.01 -14.22 9.33
C ASP A 46 4.77 -13.11 10.37
N ARG A 47 3.49 -12.85 10.73
CA ARG A 47 3.10 -11.79 11.64
C ARG A 47 3.87 -11.82 12.97
N MET A 48 3.96 -12.98 13.62
CA MET A 48 4.67 -13.09 14.89
C MET A 48 6.15 -12.77 14.77
N ALA A 49 6.79 -13.20 13.69
CA ALA A 49 8.20 -12.92 13.44
C ALA A 49 8.43 -11.42 13.20
N TRP A 50 7.56 -10.76 12.42
CA TRP A 50 7.59 -9.32 12.24
C TRP A 50 7.39 -8.57 13.56
N GLU A 51 6.36 -8.91 14.34
CA GLU A 51 6.05 -8.26 15.62
C GLU A 51 7.21 -8.39 16.61
N GLN A 52 7.83 -9.58 16.69
CA GLN A 52 9.01 -9.78 17.54
C GLN A 52 10.19 -8.92 17.05
N ARG A 53 10.48 -8.93 15.76
CA ARG A 53 11.56 -8.14 15.19
C ARG A 53 11.40 -6.64 15.45
N LEU A 54 10.19 -6.11 15.28
CA LEU A 54 9.89 -4.71 15.52
C LEU A 54 9.99 -4.35 17.02
N ALA A 55 9.55 -5.26 17.91
CA ALA A 55 9.70 -5.08 19.35
C ALA A 55 11.17 -5.05 19.78
N ASP A 56 12.02 -5.93 19.22
CA ASP A 56 13.47 -5.94 19.48
C ASP A 56 14.15 -4.64 19.04
N LEU A 57 13.58 -3.95 18.06
CA LEU A 57 14.02 -2.65 17.59
C LEU A 57 13.40 -1.48 18.36
N GLY A 58 12.60 -1.77 19.39
CA GLY A 58 12.00 -0.78 20.26
C GLY A 58 10.73 -0.12 19.72
N LEU A 59 10.10 -0.66 18.66
CA LEU A 59 8.79 -0.17 18.23
C LEU A 59 7.69 -0.73 19.13
N HIS A 60 6.69 0.09 19.40
CA HIS A 60 5.52 -0.29 20.18
C HIS A 60 4.29 -0.42 19.33
N ARG A 61 3.59 -1.54 19.46
CA ARG A 61 2.30 -1.73 18.79
C ARG A 61 1.23 -0.86 19.47
N ILE A 62 0.56 -0.02 18.68
CA ILE A 62 -0.49 0.91 19.13
C ILE A 62 -1.89 0.52 18.66
N GLY A 63 -1.98 -0.37 17.67
CA GLY A 63 -3.25 -0.84 17.13
C GLY A 63 -3.11 -2.17 16.42
N GLU A 64 -4.18 -2.95 16.42
CA GLU A 64 -4.24 -4.21 15.68
C GLU A 64 -5.66 -4.58 15.24
N SER A 65 -5.73 -5.36 14.17
CA SER A 65 -6.90 -6.10 13.72
C SER A 65 -6.48 -7.43 13.11
N SER A 66 -7.41 -8.18 12.56
CA SER A 66 -7.08 -9.41 11.81
C SER A 66 -6.23 -9.15 10.57
N SER A 67 -6.28 -7.93 10.03
CA SER A 67 -5.63 -7.56 8.76
C SER A 67 -4.57 -6.47 8.89
N PHE A 68 -4.41 -5.87 10.08
CA PHE A 68 -3.49 -4.76 10.30
C PHE A 68 -2.82 -4.83 11.67
N SER A 69 -1.57 -4.35 11.73
CA SER A 69 -0.87 -3.99 12.96
C SER A 69 -0.21 -2.63 12.75
N GLN A 70 -0.36 -1.73 13.72
CA GLN A 70 0.20 -0.39 13.69
C GLN A 70 1.26 -0.24 14.77
N PHE A 71 2.39 0.35 14.41
CA PHE A 71 3.53 0.53 15.31
C PHE A 71 3.96 1.99 15.33
N THR A 72 4.50 2.41 16.46
CA THR A 72 5.08 3.73 16.64
C THR A 72 6.45 3.62 17.30
N GLN A 73 7.25 4.67 17.15
CA GLN A 73 8.58 4.78 17.73
C GLN A 73 8.52 5.64 19.00
N PRO A 74 9.19 5.25 20.11
CA PRO A 74 9.13 5.97 21.39
C PRO A 74 9.63 7.41 21.34
N LYS A 75 10.56 7.70 20.41
CA LYS A 75 11.23 9.02 20.30
C LYS A 75 10.71 9.88 19.16
N GLY A 76 9.57 9.52 18.58
CA GLY A 76 9.09 10.11 17.34
C GLY A 76 9.81 9.52 16.12
N GLY A 77 9.22 9.69 14.98
CA GLY A 77 9.65 9.13 13.69
C GLY A 77 8.43 8.66 12.91
N ASP A 78 8.66 8.11 11.75
CA ASP A 78 7.57 7.61 10.91
C ASP A 78 6.85 6.46 11.60
N GLY A 79 5.52 6.45 11.53
CA GLY A 79 4.71 5.30 11.92
C GLY A 79 4.94 4.14 10.97
N LEU A 80 4.65 2.93 11.42
CA LEU A 80 4.69 1.74 10.57
C LEU A 80 3.35 1.02 10.62
N ASP A 81 2.72 0.89 9.48
CA ASP A 81 1.50 0.11 9.28
C ASP A 81 1.82 -1.18 8.52
N LEU A 82 1.52 -2.34 9.11
CA LEU A 82 1.65 -3.64 8.49
C LEU A 82 0.28 -4.19 8.10
N MET A 83 0.07 -4.37 6.79
CA MET A 83 -1.08 -5.06 6.24
C MET A 83 -0.78 -6.54 6.09
N TRP A 84 -1.61 -7.40 6.70
CA TRP A 84 -1.48 -8.84 6.67
C TRP A 84 -2.39 -9.47 5.62
N VAL A 85 -1.81 -10.17 4.66
CA VAL A 85 -2.56 -10.92 3.64
C VAL A 85 -2.24 -12.41 3.69
N ASP A 86 -3.11 -13.21 3.09
CA ASP A 86 -2.86 -14.64 2.92
C ASP A 86 -1.78 -14.92 1.87
N ASP A 87 -1.27 -16.16 1.87
CA ASP A 87 -0.19 -16.59 0.98
C ASP A 87 -0.53 -16.40 -0.49
N SER A 88 -1.76 -16.72 -0.90
CA SER A 88 -2.18 -16.64 -2.30
C SER A 88 -2.22 -15.20 -2.79
N THR A 89 -2.72 -14.29 -1.96
CA THR A 89 -2.74 -12.86 -2.25
C THR A 89 -1.33 -12.28 -2.31
N PHE A 90 -0.48 -12.63 -1.32
CA PHE A 90 0.90 -12.18 -1.29
C PHE A 90 1.69 -12.63 -2.52
N GLU A 91 1.68 -13.94 -2.83
CA GLU A 91 2.44 -14.49 -3.95
C GLU A 91 2.00 -13.89 -5.29
N LYS A 92 0.69 -13.69 -5.48
CA LYS A 92 0.18 -13.02 -6.67
C LYS A 92 0.72 -11.60 -6.81
N MET A 93 0.71 -10.84 -5.73
CA MET A 93 1.21 -9.46 -5.72
C MET A 93 2.73 -9.42 -5.88
N TRP A 94 3.44 -10.34 -5.22
CA TRP A 94 4.90 -10.44 -5.28
C TRP A 94 5.40 -10.77 -6.69
N GLN A 95 4.80 -11.74 -7.37
CA GLN A 95 5.18 -12.12 -8.73
C GLN A 95 4.96 -10.99 -9.75
N ALA A 96 3.97 -10.14 -9.53
CA ALA A 96 3.68 -8.98 -10.39
C ALA A 96 4.31 -7.68 -9.87
N SER A 97 5.10 -7.73 -8.79
CA SER A 97 5.69 -6.54 -8.18
C SER A 97 6.81 -5.94 -9.04
N GLU A 98 7.07 -4.67 -8.80
CA GLU A 98 8.14 -3.92 -9.42
C GLU A 98 9.19 -3.56 -8.38
N ILE A 99 10.48 -3.61 -8.77
CA ILE A 99 11.56 -3.16 -7.89
C ILE A 99 11.75 -1.65 -8.11
N ARG A 100 11.82 -0.91 -7.02
CA ARG A 100 12.11 0.53 -7.02
C ARG A 100 13.20 0.84 -6.02
N GLU A 101 13.93 1.91 -6.29
CA GLU A 101 14.99 2.43 -5.42
C GLU A 101 14.41 3.51 -4.49
N PHE A 102 14.72 3.39 -3.20
CA PHE A 102 14.36 4.32 -2.14
C PHE A 102 15.62 4.69 -1.35
N GLN A 103 16.12 5.90 -1.53
CA GLN A 103 17.30 6.42 -0.81
C GLN A 103 18.54 5.50 -0.92
N GLY A 104 18.72 4.82 -2.06
CA GLY A 104 19.85 3.91 -2.30
C GLY A 104 19.57 2.44 -1.96
N ASP A 105 18.45 2.12 -1.35
CA ASP A 105 18.02 0.75 -1.08
C ASP A 105 16.89 0.34 -2.03
N SER A 106 16.94 -0.89 -2.55
CA SER A 106 15.92 -1.42 -3.46
C SER A 106 14.85 -2.19 -2.69
N ALA A 107 13.59 -1.96 -3.05
CA ALA A 107 12.48 -2.71 -2.49
C ALA A 107 11.38 -2.99 -3.52
N HIS A 108 10.53 -3.96 -3.22
CA HIS A 108 9.39 -4.32 -4.03
C HIS A 108 8.19 -3.42 -3.73
N ILE A 109 7.51 -2.96 -4.78
CA ILE A 109 6.21 -2.29 -4.71
C ILE A 109 5.18 -3.07 -5.53
N PRO A 110 3.87 -2.96 -5.24
CA PRO A 110 2.85 -3.52 -6.12
C PRO A 110 2.94 -2.91 -7.52
N CYS A 111 2.64 -3.69 -8.55
CA CYS A 111 2.33 -3.11 -9.86
C CYS A 111 1.12 -2.17 -9.77
N LEU A 112 0.94 -1.32 -10.77
CA LEU A 112 -0.09 -0.29 -10.78
C LEU A 112 -1.50 -0.86 -10.52
N ASP A 113 -1.85 -1.96 -11.16
CA ASP A 113 -3.19 -2.57 -11.00
C ASP A 113 -3.44 -3.07 -9.58
N HIS A 114 -2.42 -3.66 -8.95
CA HIS A 114 -2.53 -4.10 -7.56
C HIS A 114 -2.58 -2.91 -6.58
N LEU A 115 -1.83 -1.84 -6.85
CA LEU A 115 -1.91 -0.61 -6.05
C LEU A 115 -3.29 0.03 -6.14
N LEU A 116 -3.86 0.13 -7.34
CA LEU A 116 -5.23 0.59 -7.55
C LEU A 116 -6.24 -0.29 -6.82
N ALA A 117 -6.08 -1.62 -6.86
CA ALA A 117 -6.94 -2.55 -6.14
C ALA A 117 -6.93 -2.30 -4.63
N LEU A 118 -5.75 -2.07 -4.03
CA LEU A 118 -5.62 -1.74 -2.60
C LEU A 118 -6.33 -0.42 -2.26
N LYS A 119 -6.13 0.62 -3.07
CA LYS A 119 -6.77 1.94 -2.88
C LYS A 119 -8.29 1.88 -3.03
N LEU A 120 -8.79 1.18 -4.04
CA LEU A 120 -10.23 0.99 -4.24
C LEU A 120 -10.87 0.19 -3.10
N HIS A 121 -10.16 -0.83 -2.60
CA HIS A 121 -10.62 -1.59 -1.43
C HIS A 121 -10.71 -0.70 -0.18
N ALA A 122 -9.71 0.15 0.06
CA ALA A 122 -9.73 1.11 1.18
C ALA A 122 -10.90 2.12 1.05
N LEU A 123 -11.13 2.66 -0.14
CA LEU A 123 -12.27 3.53 -0.44
C LEU A 123 -13.62 2.85 -0.20
N ARG A 124 -13.76 1.59 -0.60
CA ARG A 124 -14.97 0.79 -0.36
C ARG A 124 -15.27 0.61 1.12
N GLN A 125 -14.24 0.53 1.98
CA GLN A 125 -14.38 0.42 3.43
C GLN A 125 -14.80 1.74 4.09
N ALA A 126 -14.82 2.85 3.33
CA ALA A 126 -15.30 4.17 3.73
C ALA A 126 -14.73 4.69 5.06
N LEU A 127 -13.41 4.54 5.27
CA LEU A 127 -12.75 5.12 6.44
C LEU A 127 -12.68 6.66 6.28
N PRO A 128 -13.38 7.47 7.09
CA PRO A 128 -13.61 8.89 6.84
C PRO A 128 -12.34 9.72 6.63
N HIS A 129 -11.27 9.39 7.37
CA HIS A 129 -10.00 10.11 7.33
C HIS A 129 -9.06 9.70 6.16
N ARG A 130 -9.36 8.59 5.46
CA ARG A 130 -8.59 8.11 4.31
C ARG A 130 -9.25 8.39 2.97
N THR A 131 -10.57 8.59 2.97
CA THR A 131 -11.38 8.65 1.74
C THR A 131 -10.90 9.71 0.76
N SER A 132 -10.55 10.92 1.21
CA SER A 132 -10.08 11.99 0.32
C SER A 132 -8.70 11.70 -0.28
N LYS A 133 -7.75 11.22 0.54
CA LYS A 133 -6.39 10.90 0.07
C LYS A 133 -6.39 9.73 -0.91
N ASP A 134 -7.10 8.66 -0.58
CA ASP A 134 -7.17 7.48 -1.46
C ASP A 134 -7.91 7.78 -2.77
N ALA A 135 -8.92 8.65 -2.75
CA ALA A 135 -9.60 9.11 -3.97
C ALA A 135 -8.68 9.96 -4.85
N GLU A 136 -7.93 10.89 -4.27
CA GLU A 136 -6.92 11.69 -4.98
C GLU A 136 -5.82 10.80 -5.57
N ASP A 137 -5.32 9.84 -4.80
CA ASP A 137 -4.32 8.87 -5.27
C ASP A 137 -4.84 8.09 -6.49
N VAL A 138 -6.07 7.55 -6.43
CA VAL A 138 -6.67 6.81 -7.55
C VAL A 138 -6.84 7.71 -8.77
N GLU A 139 -7.41 8.91 -8.60
CA GLU A 139 -7.61 9.84 -9.71
C GLU A 139 -6.29 10.19 -10.39
N THR A 140 -5.28 10.55 -9.58
CA THR A 140 -3.97 10.95 -10.09
C THR A 140 -3.28 9.79 -10.82
N LEU A 141 -3.30 8.58 -10.25
CA LEU A 141 -2.72 7.40 -10.91
C LEU A 141 -3.40 7.10 -12.24
N VAL A 142 -4.75 7.14 -12.30
CA VAL A 142 -5.50 6.91 -13.54
C VAL A 142 -5.16 7.96 -14.60
N ARG A 143 -5.14 9.26 -14.24
CA ARG A 143 -4.78 10.35 -15.18
C ARG A 143 -3.34 10.21 -15.66
N ARG A 144 -2.39 10.02 -14.74
CA ARG A 144 -0.96 9.95 -15.05
C ARG A 144 -0.61 8.81 -15.99
N HIS A 145 -1.19 7.64 -15.74
CA HIS A 145 -0.97 6.45 -16.56
C HIS A 145 -1.94 6.35 -17.76
N ARG A 146 -2.80 7.38 -17.95
CA ARG A 146 -3.77 7.47 -19.05
C ARG A 146 -4.66 6.23 -19.17
N LEU A 147 -5.09 5.69 -18.00
CA LEU A 147 -5.90 4.48 -17.98
C LEU A 147 -7.30 4.77 -18.52
N ASN A 148 -7.77 3.93 -19.43
CA ASN A 148 -9.12 4.01 -19.95
C ASN A 148 -10.07 3.19 -19.05
N LEU A 149 -10.84 3.84 -18.20
CA LEU A 149 -11.80 3.15 -17.32
C LEU A 149 -12.96 2.45 -18.06
N ASN A 150 -13.18 2.74 -19.36
CA ASN A 150 -14.11 1.97 -20.18
C ASN A 150 -13.51 0.65 -20.70
N ASP A 151 -12.20 0.45 -20.55
CA ASP A 151 -11.57 -0.84 -20.84
C ASP A 151 -12.15 -1.90 -19.89
N PRO A 152 -12.57 -3.09 -20.40
CA PRO A 152 -13.13 -4.16 -19.59
C PRO A 152 -12.26 -4.57 -18.39
N LEU A 153 -10.93 -4.51 -18.55
CA LEU A 153 -9.98 -4.82 -17.49
C LEU A 153 -10.14 -3.87 -16.29
N TYR A 154 -10.05 -2.55 -16.53
CA TYR A 154 -10.16 -1.55 -15.47
C TYR A 154 -11.58 -1.45 -14.91
N LYS A 155 -12.60 -1.57 -15.75
CA LYS A 155 -13.98 -1.67 -15.27
C LYS A 155 -14.15 -2.84 -14.30
N ALA A 156 -13.66 -4.03 -14.65
CA ALA A 156 -13.72 -5.20 -13.77
C ALA A 156 -12.94 -4.99 -12.47
N LEU A 157 -11.76 -4.35 -12.53
CA LEU A 157 -10.95 -4.02 -11.36
C LEU A 157 -11.69 -3.08 -10.40
N PHE A 158 -12.27 -1.99 -10.91
CA PHE A 158 -13.03 -1.03 -10.12
C PHE A 158 -14.28 -1.64 -9.50
N LEU A 159 -15.00 -2.46 -10.23
CA LEU A 159 -16.19 -3.16 -9.71
C LEU A 159 -15.85 -4.22 -8.66
N LYS A 160 -14.74 -4.92 -8.83
CA LYS A 160 -14.32 -5.98 -7.93
C LYS A 160 -13.80 -5.45 -6.59
N TYR A 161 -12.92 -4.46 -6.62
CA TYR A 161 -12.23 -3.95 -5.42
C TYR A 161 -12.88 -2.71 -4.84
N GLY A 162 -13.50 -1.88 -5.67
CA GLY A 162 -14.42 -0.82 -5.30
C GLY A 162 -15.86 -1.30 -5.31
N ASN A 163 -16.72 -0.52 -5.96
CA ASN A 163 -18.13 -0.81 -6.22
C ASN A 163 -18.63 0.01 -7.41
N GLN A 164 -19.89 -0.15 -7.79
CA GLN A 164 -20.50 0.58 -8.90
C GLN A 164 -20.48 2.11 -8.68
N GLU A 165 -20.77 2.58 -7.47
CA GLU A 165 -20.80 4.00 -7.13
C GLU A 165 -19.42 4.66 -7.30
N LEU A 166 -18.36 4.02 -6.80
CA LEU A 166 -16.98 4.48 -6.99
C LEU A 166 -16.61 4.50 -8.48
N TYR A 167 -16.93 3.44 -9.23
CA TYR A 167 -16.67 3.39 -10.66
C TYR A 167 -17.33 4.55 -11.40
N ASP A 168 -18.62 4.78 -11.18
CA ASP A 168 -19.37 5.86 -11.82
C ASP A 168 -18.85 7.24 -11.41
N THR A 169 -18.41 7.38 -10.17
CA THR A 169 -17.81 8.62 -9.65
C THR A 169 -16.50 8.93 -10.37
N PHE A 170 -15.59 7.96 -10.46
CA PHE A 170 -14.32 8.15 -11.17
C PHE A 170 -14.52 8.36 -12.67
N LEU A 171 -15.48 7.70 -13.29
CA LEU A 171 -15.81 7.97 -14.70
C LEU A 171 -16.26 9.43 -14.91
N ARG A 172 -17.03 10.00 -13.99
CA ARG A 172 -17.46 11.41 -14.07
C ARG A 172 -16.30 12.38 -13.83
N LEU A 173 -15.48 12.15 -12.80
CA LEU A 173 -14.32 12.99 -12.46
C LEU A 173 -13.30 13.03 -13.60
N LEU A 174 -13.09 11.92 -14.27
CA LEU A 174 -12.08 11.80 -15.33
C LEU A 174 -12.54 12.28 -16.70
N ARG A 175 -13.85 12.50 -16.90
CA ARG A 175 -14.40 13.11 -18.14
C ARG A 175 -14.25 14.63 -18.15
N ASN A 176 -14.11 15.25 -16.97
CA ASN A 176 -13.88 16.69 -16.86
C ASN A 176 -12.36 16.91 -16.69
N PRO A 177 -11.72 17.63 -17.63
CA PRO A 177 -10.28 17.91 -17.59
C PRO A 177 -9.92 18.87 -16.43
#